data_1fe26bd6dd3b1ff9986b386bb5d36e4e
#
_entry.id   1fe26bd6dd3b1ff9986b386bb5d36e4e
#
_cell.length_a   1.000
_cell.length_b   1.000
_cell.length_c   1.000
_cell.angle_alpha   90.00
_cell.angle_beta   90.00
_cell.angle_gamma   90.00
#
_symmetry.space_group_name_H-M   'P 1'
#
loop_
_entity.id
_entity.type
_entity.pdbx_description
1 polymer ?
#
loop_
_entity_poly.entity_id
_entity_poly.type
_entity_poly.pdbx_seq_one_letter_code
_entity_poly.pdbx_strand_id
1 'polypeptide(L)'
;MYNRFIVLHLARPRGIIPAPVSVSVSGREKRAWVEVDLAAVVENARTVARVAGTRLLPVVKANAYGVGAVAVSKALEALDPWGYGVATVEEGAELRAAGITRPVLVLMPAQPAWFGEFDRSRLTPVLGDALTISDWTARGERPFHLEIDTGMGRSGVRWDEIDAIREAADTPYLEGCYTQFHSADRRDGSSEQQLERFERAVARLARRPALLHVANSAAALRDRRFAFDLVRPGVFLYGGSPGEGFPEPQPVVSIRARVLAVRRVAAGESVSYNAVWRATRPTTVATLGIGYADGLRRSLGLSGRGAVLLRGQRCLIIGAVTMDLTMVEIGDEPVQVGDVATLIGTADDARITLEEFADWCGELQRAVLTSLGPRLPRVYG
;
A
#
# COMPACT_ATOMS: atom_id res chain seq x y z
N MET A 1 -58.96 -11.39 -22.89
CA MET A 1 -58.14 -10.41 -23.62
C MET A 1 -56.74 -10.46 -23.08
N TYR A 2 -55.86 -11.11 -23.82
CA TYR A 2 -54.44 -11.27 -23.43
C TYR A 2 -53.61 -10.12 -24.01
N ASN A 3 -52.96 -9.33 -23.16
CA ASN A 3 -51.97 -8.34 -23.59
C ASN A 3 -50.57 -8.99 -23.64
N ARG A 4 -50.02 -9.11 -24.86
CA ARG A 4 -48.66 -9.52 -25.13
C ARG A 4 -47.73 -8.32 -24.89
N PHE A 5 -46.84 -8.41 -23.94
CA PHE A 5 -45.68 -7.48 -23.84
C PHE A 5 -44.57 -7.93 -24.79
N ILE A 6 -44.29 -7.08 -25.79
CA ILE A 6 -43.13 -7.22 -26.67
C ILE A 6 -41.90 -6.68 -25.91
N VAL A 7 -40.96 -7.54 -25.61
CA VAL A 7 -39.64 -7.15 -25.05
C VAL A 7 -38.72 -6.82 -26.23
N LEU A 8 -38.50 -5.54 -26.47
CA LEU A 8 -37.47 -5.05 -27.39
C LEU A 8 -36.10 -5.18 -26.76
N HIS A 9 -35.30 -6.11 -27.26
CA HIS A 9 -33.88 -6.19 -26.98
C HIS A 9 -33.14 -5.06 -27.71
N LEU A 10 -32.85 -3.95 -27.01
CA LEU A 10 -31.91 -2.94 -27.48
C LEU A 10 -30.49 -3.39 -27.17
N ALA A 11 -29.76 -3.84 -28.19
CA ALA A 11 -28.32 -4.04 -28.12
C ALA A 11 -27.66 -2.69 -27.86
N ARG A 12 -27.01 -2.54 -26.69
CA ARG A 12 -26.19 -1.38 -26.37
C ARG A 12 -24.88 -1.47 -27.15
N PRO A 13 -24.43 -0.43 -27.85
CA PRO A 13 -23.10 -0.41 -28.45
C PRO A 13 -22.05 -0.42 -27.34
N ARG A 14 -21.05 -1.27 -27.49
CA ARG A 14 -19.86 -1.27 -26.63
C ARG A 14 -19.12 0.05 -26.85
N GLY A 15 -19.35 1.03 -25.99
CA GLY A 15 -18.55 2.25 -25.92
C GLY A 15 -17.15 1.90 -25.45
N ILE A 16 -16.18 2.14 -26.30
CA ILE A 16 -14.76 2.16 -25.95
C ILE A 16 -14.60 3.32 -24.95
N ILE A 17 -14.37 3.02 -23.68
CA ILE A 17 -13.94 4.03 -22.70
C ILE A 17 -12.52 4.43 -23.13
N PRO A 18 -12.29 5.69 -23.52
CA PRO A 18 -10.94 6.11 -23.87
C PRO A 18 -10.05 6.00 -22.62
N ALA A 19 -8.83 5.47 -22.79
CA ALA A 19 -7.83 5.43 -21.76
C ALA A 19 -7.62 6.85 -21.20
N PRO A 20 -7.37 7.00 -19.88
CA PRO A 20 -7.15 8.32 -19.30
C PRO A 20 -5.96 8.99 -19.97
N VAL A 21 -6.21 10.16 -20.55
CA VAL A 21 -5.17 11.00 -21.15
C VAL A 21 -4.26 11.45 -20.02
N SER A 22 -3.04 10.94 -19.97
CA SER A 22 -2.02 11.42 -19.07
C SER A 22 -1.53 12.78 -19.57
N VAL A 23 -2.10 13.86 -19.06
CA VAL A 23 -1.55 15.20 -19.26
C VAL A 23 -0.28 15.29 -18.40
N SER A 24 0.89 15.29 -18.99
CA SER A 24 2.13 15.56 -18.29
C SER A 24 2.20 17.05 -17.95
N VAL A 25 1.78 17.40 -16.74
CA VAL A 25 1.91 18.75 -16.19
C VAL A 25 3.34 18.89 -15.68
N SER A 26 4.09 19.92 -16.11
CA SER A 26 5.44 20.18 -15.62
C SER A 26 5.43 20.37 -14.10
N GLY A 27 6.53 20.08 -13.39
CA GLY A 27 6.59 20.17 -11.92
C GLY A 27 6.21 21.55 -11.37
N ARG A 28 6.32 22.61 -12.17
CA ARG A 28 5.96 23.99 -11.80
C ARG A 28 4.44 24.27 -11.79
N GLU A 29 3.65 23.44 -12.46
CA GLU A 29 2.18 23.67 -12.63
C GLU A 29 1.33 22.82 -11.69
N LYS A 30 1.91 21.87 -10.96
CA LYS A 30 1.16 20.99 -10.06
C LYS A 30 0.70 21.74 -8.81
N ARG A 31 -0.60 21.63 -8.44
CA ARG A 31 -1.13 22.19 -7.19
C ARG A 31 -0.66 21.42 -5.97
N ALA A 32 -0.56 20.08 -6.08
CA ALA A 32 -0.03 19.17 -5.09
C ALA A 32 0.50 17.90 -5.78
N TRP A 33 1.49 17.24 -5.17
CA TRP A 33 2.12 16.03 -5.71
C TRP A 33 2.78 15.20 -4.62
N VAL A 34 3.12 13.97 -4.97
CA VAL A 34 3.93 13.06 -4.16
C VAL A 34 5.27 12.87 -4.84
N GLU A 35 6.35 13.17 -4.15
CA GLU A 35 7.71 12.82 -4.56
C GLU A 35 8.01 11.42 -4.00
N VAL A 36 8.56 10.55 -4.84
CA VAL A 36 8.91 9.17 -4.50
C VAL A 36 10.38 8.94 -4.81
N ASP A 37 11.15 8.65 -3.77
CA ASP A 37 12.57 8.28 -3.88
C ASP A 37 12.67 6.77 -4.15
N LEU A 38 12.91 6.39 -5.42
CA LEU A 38 13.06 5.00 -5.81
C LEU A 38 14.39 4.39 -5.31
N ALA A 39 15.43 5.20 -5.13
CA ALA A 39 16.70 4.72 -4.57
C ALA A 39 16.52 4.33 -3.10
N ALA A 40 15.75 5.10 -2.34
CA ALA A 40 15.38 4.75 -0.96
C ALA A 40 14.56 3.46 -0.89
N VAL A 41 13.62 3.23 -1.83
CA VAL A 41 12.88 1.95 -1.94
C VAL A 41 13.85 0.78 -2.12
N VAL A 42 14.80 0.90 -3.04
CA VAL A 42 15.81 -0.14 -3.31
C VAL A 42 16.70 -0.37 -2.09
N GLU A 43 17.14 0.68 -1.38
CA GLU A 43 17.97 0.53 -0.18
C GLU A 43 17.21 -0.11 0.99
N ASN A 44 15.93 0.24 1.17
CA ASN A 44 15.07 -0.43 2.15
C ASN A 44 14.91 -1.92 1.82
N ALA A 45 14.70 -2.27 0.56
CA ALA A 45 14.62 -3.66 0.12
C ALA A 45 15.96 -4.40 0.34
N ARG A 46 17.10 -3.78 0.03
CA ARG A 46 18.43 -4.32 0.30
C ARG A 46 18.67 -4.58 1.78
N THR A 47 18.22 -3.68 2.63
CA THR A 47 18.27 -3.84 4.09
C THR A 47 17.49 -5.08 4.54
N VAL A 48 16.26 -5.27 4.05
CA VAL A 48 15.47 -6.48 4.35
C VAL A 48 16.17 -7.73 3.85
N ALA A 49 16.66 -7.75 2.60
CA ALA A 49 17.35 -8.91 2.02
C ALA A 49 18.59 -9.29 2.84
N ARG A 50 19.39 -8.31 3.26
CA ARG A 50 20.59 -8.52 4.07
C ARG A 50 20.27 -9.09 5.45
N VAL A 51 19.24 -8.55 6.14
CA VAL A 51 18.85 -9.02 7.47
C VAL A 51 18.26 -10.41 7.41
N ALA A 52 17.34 -10.64 6.49
CA ALA A 52 16.67 -11.92 6.31
C ALA A 52 17.61 -13.01 5.76
N GLY A 53 18.56 -12.65 4.91
CA GLY A 53 19.51 -13.58 4.28
C GLY A 53 18.88 -14.48 3.23
N THR A 54 17.74 -14.06 2.63
CA THR A 54 17.01 -14.85 1.62
C THR A 54 16.41 -13.94 0.56
N ARG A 55 15.79 -14.56 -0.47
CA ARG A 55 15.20 -13.86 -1.62
C ARG A 55 13.97 -13.04 -1.21
N LEU A 56 13.74 -11.97 -1.95
CA LEU A 56 12.59 -11.09 -1.76
C LEU A 56 11.41 -11.51 -2.64
N LEU A 57 10.21 -11.38 -2.09
CA LEU A 57 8.92 -11.28 -2.77
C LEU A 57 8.31 -9.91 -2.36
N PRO A 58 8.77 -8.77 -2.93
CA PRO A 58 8.26 -7.46 -2.60
C PRO A 58 6.75 -7.37 -2.80
N VAL A 59 6.03 -6.84 -1.80
CA VAL A 59 4.58 -6.67 -1.87
C VAL A 59 4.26 -5.29 -2.42
N VAL A 60 3.82 -5.25 -3.69
CA VAL A 60 3.55 -4.02 -4.45
C VAL A 60 2.06 -3.75 -4.69
N LYS A 61 1.19 -4.44 -3.94
CA LYS A 61 -0.26 -4.25 -3.96
C LYS A 61 -0.69 -2.83 -3.59
N ALA A 62 -1.93 -2.47 -3.91
CA ALA A 62 -2.50 -1.14 -3.71
C ALA A 62 -1.61 -0.06 -4.36
N ASN A 63 -1.19 -0.29 -5.61
CA ASN A 63 -0.28 0.57 -6.36
C ASN A 63 1.03 0.82 -5.58
N ALA A 64 1.68 -0.26 -5.10
CA ALA A 64 2.85 -0.20 -4.21
C ALA A 64 2.60 0.72 -3.00
N TYR A 65 1.53 0.43 -2.26
CA TYR A 65 1.07 1.26 -1.13
C TYR A 65 0.86 2.74 -1.52
N GLY A 66 0.38 2.96 -2.74
CA GLY A 66 0.07 4.30 -3.24
C GLY A 66 1.22 5.04 -3.91
N VAL A 67 2.43 4.49 -3.95
CA VAL A 67 3.60 5.19 -4.49
C VAL A 67 3.94 4.86 -5.95
N GLY A 68 3.26 3.86 -6.55
CA GLY A 68 3.42 3.54 -7.98
C GLY A 68 4.02 2.14 -8.23
N ALA A 69 3.17 1.11 -8.40
CA ALA A 69 3.58 -0.28 -8.50
C ALA A 69 4.57 -0.54 -9.65
N VAL A 70 4.31 0.04 -10.82
CA VAL A 70 5.16 -0.16 -12.01
C VAL A 70 6.55 0.44 -11.80
N ALA A 71 6.65 1.67 -11.31
CA ALA A 71 7.93 2.34 -11.10
C ALA A 71 8.76 1.62 -10.02
N VAL A 72 8.11 1.27 -8.91
CA VAL A 72 8.74 0.52 -7.81
C VAL A 72 9.22 -0.86 -8.28
N SER A 73 8.37 -1.63 -8.98
CA SER A 73 8.77 -2.96 -9.45
C SER A 73 9.97 -2.88 -10.39
N LYS A 74 9.98 -1.92 -11.33
CA LYS A 74 11.14 -1.71 -12.23
C LYS A 74 12.41 -1.35 -11.47
N ALA A 75 12.32 -0.51 -10.45
CA ALA A 75 13.50 -0.15 -9.64
C ALA A 75 14.03 -1.37 -8.85
N LEU A 76 13.14 -2.21 -8.33
CA LEU A 76 13.50 -3.39 -7.55
C LEU A 76 14.08 -4.55 -8.39
N GLU A 77 13.93 -4.54 -9.73
CA GLU A 77 14.58 -5.53 -10.61
C GLU A 77 16.10 -5.62 -10.40
N ALA A 78 16.73 -4.52 -10.00
CA ALA A 78 18.17 -4.46 -9.69
C ALA A 78 18.60 -5.37 -8.51
N LEU A 79 17.65 -5.84 -7.69
CA LEU A 79 17.90 -6.73 -6.55
C LEU A 79 17.60 -8.19 -6.86
N ASP A 80 17.26 -8.53 -8.09
CA ASP A 80 16.92 -9.90 -8.53
C ASP A 80 15.87 -10.57 -7.61
N PRO A 81 14.69 -9.93 -7.33
CA PRO A 81 13.67 -10.53 -6.48
C PRO A 81 13.14 -11.82 -7.12
N TRP A 82 12.64 -12.76 -6.31
CA TRP A 82 11.97 -13.94 -6.84
C TRP A 82 10.77 -13.59 -7.72
N GLY A 83 10.00 -12.61 -7.29
CA GLY A 83 8.79 -12.14 -7.96
C GLY A 83 8.15 -11.00 -7.18
N TYR A 84 6.89 -10.71 -7.46
CA TYR A 84 6.13 -9.62 -6.82
C TYR A 84 4.81 -10.12 -6.24
N GLY A 85 4.44 -9.61 -5.06
CA GLY A 85 3.14 -9.88 -4.44
C GLY A 85 2.15 -8.74 -4.69
N VAL A 86 1.02 -9.06 -5.31
CA VAL A 86 -0.10 -8.14 -5.53
C VAL A 86 -1.34 -8.62 -4.80
N ALA A 87 -2.39 -7.80 -4.68
CA ALA A 87 -3.64 -8.24 -4.08
C ALA A 87 -4.58 -8.85 -5.11
N THR A 88 -4.72 -8.25 -6.29
CA THR A 88 -5.73 -8.61 -7.28
C THR A 88 -5.12 -8.99 -8.63
N VAL A 89 -5.94 -9.61 -9.46
CA VAL A 89 -5.57 -10.00 -10.83
C VAL A 89 -5.27 -8.77 -11.70
N GLU A 90 -6.04 -7.70 -11.50
CA GLU A 90 -5.88 -6.43 -12.24
C GLU A 90 -4.52 -5.79 -11.95
N GLU A 91 -4.09 -5.77 -10.68
CA GLU A 91 -2.77 -5.28 -10.29
C GLU A 91 -1.66 -6.13 -10.93
N GLY A 92 -1.84 -7.44 -10.97
CA GLY A 92 -0.90 -8.35 -11.65
C GLY A 92 -0.85 -8.12 -13.16
N ALA A 93 -2.00 -7.93 -13.80
CA ALA A 93 -2.08 -7.63 -15.22
C ALA A 93 -1.43 -6.28 -15.57
N GLU A 94 -1.54 -5.27 -14.70
CA GLU A 94 -0.84 -3.99 -14.85
C GLU A 94 0.68 -4.17 -14.86
N LEU A 95 1.23 -4.98 -13.95
CA LEU A 95 2.65 -5.28 -13.93
C LEU A 95 3.09 -6.00 -15.21
N ARG A 96 2.29 -6.96 -15.70
CA ARG A 96 2.57 -7.64 -16.97
C ARG A 96 2.57 -6.68 -18.17
N ALA A 97 1.57 -5.79 -18.25
CA ALA A 97 1.49 -4.76 -19.29
C ALA A 97 2.70 -3.80 -19.26
N ALA A 98 3.27 -3.57 -18.08
CA ALA A 98 4.48 -2.78 -17.89
C ALA A 98 5.79 -3.53 -18.21
N GLY A 99 5.73 -4.81 -18.60
CA GLY A 99 6.88 -5.64 -19.01
C GLY A 99 7.54 -6.41 -17.88
N ILE A 100 6.95 -6.50 -16.70
CA ILE A 100 7.47 -7.37 -15.61
C ILE A 100 7.25 -8.84 -16.00
N THR A 101 8.34 -9.61 -16.08
CA THR A 101 8.34 -11.02 -16.47
C THR A 101 8.45 -12.00 -15.31
N ARG A 102 8.95 -11.56 -14.15
CA ARG A 102 9.09 -12.38 -12.93
C ARG A 102 7.76 -12.94 -12.45
N PRO A 103 7.74 -13.99 -11.61
CA PRO A 103 6.52 -14.48 -10.99
C PRO A 103 5.73 -13.34 -10.34
N VAL A 104 4.41 -13.36 -10.47
CA VAL A 104 3.50 -12.44 -9.80
C VAL A 104 2.49 -13.26 -9.03
N LEU A 105 2.60 -13.22 -7.70
CA LEU A 105 1.73 -13.92 -6.77
C LEU A 105 0.56 -13.03 -6.37
N VAL A 106 -0.66 -13.46 -6.66
CA VAL A 106 -1.88 -12.77 -6.24
C VAL A 106 -2.28 -13.27 -4.85
N LEU A 107 -2.18 -12.40 -3.85
CA LEU A 107 -2.31 -12.75 -2.44
C LEU A 107 -3.76 -12.87 -1.94
N MET A 108 -4.75 -12.38 -2.69
CA MET A 108 -6.15 -12.65 -2.38
C MET A 108 -6.50 -14.08 -2.79
N PRO A 109 -7.34 -14.81 -2.00
CA PRO A 109 -7.79 -16.14 -2.36
C PRO A 109 -8.43 -16.14 -3.74
N ALA A 110 -7.88 -16.93 -4.66
CA ALA A 110 -8.38 -16.98 -6.03
C ALA A 110 -9.74 -17.70 -6.08
N GLN A 111 -10.61 -17.22 -6.96
CA GLN A 111 -11.90 -17.84 -7.23
C GLN A 111 -11.91 -18.47 -8.64
N PRO A 112 -12.58 -19.61 -8.86
CA PRO A 112 -12.64 -20.27 -10.16
C PRO A 112 -13.09 -19.33 -11.31
N ALA A 113 -13.96 -18.39 -11.03
CA ALA A 113 -14.42 -17.40 -12.00
C ALA A 113 -13.29 -16.50 -12.56
N TRP A 114 -12.18 -16.36 -11.84
CA TRP A 114 -11.04 -15.52 -12.25
C TRP A 114 -9.89 -16.31 -12.89
N PHE A 115 -9.93 -17.64 -12.87
CA PHE A 115 -8.84 -18.48 -13.38
C PHE A 115 -8.46 -18.18 -14.83
N GLY A 116 -9.43 -17.79 -15.67
CA GLY A 116 -9.16 -17.34 -17.04
C GLY A 116 -8.28 -16.09 -17.12
N GLU A 117 -8.40 -15.16 -16.15
CA GLU A 117 -7.54 -13.97 -16.07
C GLU A 117 -6.14 -14.31 -15.57
N PHE A 118 -6.02 -15.21 -14.58
CA PHE A 118 -4.73 -15.75 -14.14
C PHE A 118 -3.96 -16.35 -15.31
N ASP A 119 -4.65 -17.11 -16.18
CA ASP A 119 -4.05 -17.72 -17.36
C ASP A 119 -3.56 -16.68 -18.36
N ARG A 120 -4.43 -15.74 -18.74
CA ARG A 120 -4.10 -14.69 -19.70
C ARG A 120 -2.93 -13.83 -19.26
N SER A 121 -2.90 -13.50 -17.98
CA SER A 121 -1.86 -12.64 -17.40
C SER A 121 -0.67 -13.41 -16.82
N ARG A 122 -0.65 -14.73 -16.90
CA ARG A 122 0.41 -15.60 -16.36
C ARG A 122 0.72 -15.27 -14.90
N LEU A 123 -0.33 -15.26 -14.05
CA LEU A 123 -0.25 -14.98 -12.63
C LEU A 123 -0.28 -16.28 -11.83
N THR A 124 0.33 -16.27 -10.65
CA THR A 124 0.30 -17.38 -9.71
C THR A 124 -0.80 -17.14 -8.66
N PRO A 125 -1.80 -18.03 -8.54
CA PRO A 125 -2.85 -17.88 -7.55
C PRO A 125 -2.41 -18.32 -6.16
N VAL A 126 -3.12 -17.82 -5.16
CA VAL A 126 -3.18 -18.36 -3.81
C VAL A 126 -4.48 -19.14 -3.65
N LEU A 127 -4.36 -20.39 -3.21
CA LEU A 127 -5.47 -21.31 -2.99
C LEU A 127 -5.50 -21.75 -1.53
N GLY A 128 -6.67 -22.12 -1.02
CA GLY A 128 -6.81 -22.47 0.40
C GLY A 128 -7.82 -23.58 0.70
N ASP A 129 -8.40 -24.20 -0.33
CA ASP A 129 -9.37 -25.30 -0.16
C ASP A 129 -9.25 -26.35 -1.28
N ALA A 130 -9.76 -27.56 -1.02
CA ALA A 130 -9.62 -28.69 -1.94
C ALA A 130 -10.31 -28.48 -3.30
N LEU A 131 -11.45 -27.80 -3.32
CA LEU A 131 -12.23 -27.57 -4.55
C LEU A 131 -11.49 -26.64 -5.48
N THR A 132 -11.03 -25.48 -4.99
CA THR A 132 -10.29 -24.51 -5.79
C THR A 132 -8.94 -25.06 -6.25
N ILE A 133 -8.27 -25.91 -5.45
CA ILE A 133 -7.03 -26.60 -5.84
C ILE A 133 -7.32 -27.58 -7.00
N SER A 134 -8.35 -28.41 -6.87
CA SER A 134 -8.73 -29.38 -7.90
C SER A 134 -9.14 -28.70 -9.20
N ASP A 135 -9.94 -27.64 -9.13
CA ASP A 135 -10.35 -26.86 -10.29
C ASP A 135 -9.17 -26.19 -10.99
N TRP A 136 -8.19 -25.68 -10.23
CA TRP A 136 -6.99 -25.09 -10.79
C TRP A 136 -6.10 -26.11 -11.47
N THR A 137 -5.81 -27.24 -10.82
CA THR A 137 -4.95 -28.30 -11.34
C THR A 137 -5.54 -29.00 -12.55
N ALA A 138 -6.87 -29.14 -12.64
CA ALA A 138 -7.55 -29.66 -13.82
C ALA A 138 -7.35 -28.79 -15.09
N ARG A 139 -6.91 -27.55 -14.96
CA ARG A 139 -6.64 -26.64 -16.08
C ARG A 139 -5.26 -26.80 -16.70
N GLY A 140 -4.38 -27.62 -16.13
CA GLY A 140 -3.05 -27.93 -16.64
C GLY A 140 -1.91 -27.65 -15.66
N GLU A 141 -0.70 -27.76 -16.14
CA GLU A 141 0.56 -27.69 -15.38
C GLU A 141 0.93 -26.26 -14.97
N ARG A 142 0.33 -25.77 -13.88
CA ARG A 142 0.47 -24.37 -13.45
C ARG A 142 0.75 -24.28 -11.96
N PRO A 143 1.77 -23.49 -11.55
CA PRO A 143 2.09 -23.32 -10.15
C PRO A 143 0.98 -22.58 -9.40
N PHE A 144 0.87 -22.91 -8.11
CA PHE A 144 0.08 -22.16 -7.16
C PHE A 144 0.77 -22.16 -5.79
N HIS A 145 0.37 -21.21 -4.92
CA HIS A 145 0.78 -21.21 -3.53
C HIS A 145 -0.41 -21.53 -2.63
N LEU A 146 -0.16 -22.28 -1.57
CA LEU A 146 -1.14 -22.62 -0.54
C LEU A 146 -1.06 -21.62 0.61
N GLU A 147 -2.18 -21.01 0.98
CA GLU A 147 -2.28 -20.23 2.23
C GLU A 147 -2.72 -21.14 3.37
N ILE A 148 -1.94 -21.15 4.46
CA ILE A 148 -2.27 -21.84 5.70
C ILE A 148 -2.61 -20.80 6.76
N ASP A 149 -3.83 -20.85 7.31
CA ASP A 149 -4.21 -20.01 8.45
C ASP A 149 -3.68 -20.59 9.75
N THR A 150 -2.72 -19.93 10.33
CA THR A 150 -2.10 -20.30 11.62
C THR A 150 -2.59 -19.46 12.79
N GLY A 151 -3.54 -18.53 12.53
CA GLY A 151 -4.11 -17.67 13.57
C GLY A 151 -4.48 -16.27 13.12
N MET A 152 -4.33 -15.94 11.82
CA MET A 152 -4.80 -14.66 11.27
C MET A 152 -6.33 -14.59 11.20
N GLY A 153 -6.99 -15.75 10.99
CA GLY A 153 -8.46 -15.85 10.95
C GLY A 153 -9.09 -15.14 9.76
N ARG A 154 -8.40 -15.13 8.60
CA ARG A 154 -8.81 -14.35 7.43
C ARG A 154 -9.09 -15.22 6.20
N SER A 155 -8.17 -16.06 5.82
CA SER A 155 -8.19 -16.88 4.61
C SER A 155 -7.23 -18.06 4.73
N GLY A 156 -7.32 -19.01 3.81
CA GLY A 156 -6.47 -20.20 3.79
C GLY A 156 -7.07 -21.39 4.54
N VAL A 157 -6.47 -22.57 4.34
CA VAL A 157 -6.82 -23.76 5.11
C VAL A 157 -6.30 -23.62 6.54
N ARG A 158 -7.08 -24.01 7.53
CA ARG A 158 -6.64 -24.01 8.92
C ARG A 158 -5.47 -24.98 9.11
N TRP A 159 -4.50 -24.59 9.92
CA TRP A 159 -3.28 -25.36 10.19
C TRP A 159 -3.55 -26.78 10.75
N ASP A 160 -4.67 -27.00 11.42
CA ASP A 160 -5.11 -28.28 12.00
C ASP A 160 -6.05 -29.09 11.06
N GLU A 161 -6.47 -28.51 9.93
CA GLU A 161 -7.37 -29.10 8.94
C GLU A 161 -6.67 -29.48 7.60
N ILE A 162 -5.36 -29.64 7.61
CA ILE A 162 -4.57 -29.95 6.39
C ILE A 162 -5.01 -31.23 5.70
N ASP A 163 -5.53 -32.22 6.44
CA ASP A 163 -6.01 -33.47 5.86
C ASP A 163 -7.18 -33.27 4.89
N ALA A 164 -7.98 -32.20 5.07
CA ALA A 164 -9.07 -31.89 4.17
C ALA A 164 -8.62 -31.49 2.75
N ILE A 165 -7.38 -31.05 2.59
CA ILE A 165 -6.82 -30.64 1.30
C ILE A 165 -5.64 -31.51 0.84
N ARG A 166 -5.21 -32.47 1.66
CA ARG A 166 -3.96 -33.22 1.49
C ARG A 166 -3.88 -33.92 0.12
N GLU A 167 -4.95 -34.57 -0.30
CA GLU A 167 -5.03 -35.26 -1.59
C GLU A 167 -4.98 -34.28 -2.75
N ALA A 168 -5.78 -33.23 -2.72
CA ALA A 168 -5.81 -32.19 -3.75
C ALA A 168 -4.47 -31.43 -3.87
N ALA A 169 -3.77 -31.26 -2.74
CA ALA A 169 -2.47 -30.59 -2.68
C ALA A 169 -1.28 -31.51 -3.01
N ASP A 170 -1.49 -32.84 -3.18
CA ASP A 170 -0.44 -33.78 -3.60
C ASP A 170 -0.18 -33.68 -5.10
N THR A 171 0.36 -32.56 -5.52
CA THR A 171 0.65 -32.26 -6.92
C THR A 171 2.02 -31.57 -7.04
N PRO A 172 2.76 -31.80 -8.15
CA PRO A 172 4.02 -31.09 -8.40
C PRO A 172 3.83 -29.58 -8.63
N TYR A 173 2.60 -29.13 -8.83
CA TYR A 173 2.27 -27.72 -9.08
C TYR A 173 2.08 -26.90 -7.79
N LEU A 174 2.06 -27.52 -6.62
CA LEU A 174 2.19 -26.84 -5.34
C LEU A 174 3.62 -26.30 -5.21
N GLU A 175 3.84 -25.07 -5.71
CA GLU A 175 5.15 -24.43 -5.73
C GLU A 175 5.53 -23.88 -4.37
N GLY A 176 4.59 -23.24 -3.69
CA GLY A 176 4.84 -22.57 -2.42
C GLY A 176 3.75 -22.73 -1.39
N CYS A 177 4.13 -22.48 -0.13
CA CYS A 177 3.22 -22.48 1.00
C CYS A 177 3.56 -21.32 1.93
N TYR A 178 2.52 -20.63 2.45
CA TYR A 178 2.74 -19.51 3.34
C TYR A 178 1.68 -19.36 4.41
N THR A 179 2.02 -18.56 5.40
CA THR A 179 1.07 -18.01 6.38
C THR A 179 1.28 -16.52 6.56
N GLN A 180 0.34 -15.86 7.25
CA GLN A 180 0.44 -14.45 7.62
C GLN A 180 0.44 -14.30 9.14
N PHE A 181 1.51 -13.73 9.69
CA PHE A 181 1.55 -13.36 11.09
C PHE A 181 0.67 -12.14 11.37
N HIS A 182 -0.14 -12.22 12.44
CA HIS A 182 -1.03 -11.13 12.83
C HIS A 182 -0.32 -10.01 13.61
N SER A 183 0.75 -10.33 14.34
CA SER A 183 1.44 -9.39 15.26
C SER A 183 2.97 -9.57 15.21
N ALA A 184 3.54 -9.57 13.99
CA ALA A 184 4.99 -9.80 13.81
C ALA A 184 5.87 -8.70 14.42
N ASP A 185 5.33 -7.52 14.64
CA ASP A 185 5.91 -6.37 15.31
C ASP A 185 6.01 -6.53 16.83
N ARG A 186 5.24 -7.47 17.42
CA ARG A 186 5.21 -7.71 18.86
C ARG A 186 6.13 -8.87 19.26
N ARG A 187 6.68 -8.78 20.46
CA ARG A 187 7.52 -9.82 21.09
C ARG A 187 6.75 -10.56 22.20
N ASP A 188 5.51 -10.99 21.89
CA ASP A 188 4.59 -11.63 22.82
C ASP A 188 4.48 -13.17 22.66
N GLY A 189 5.33 -13.77 21.82
CA GLY A 189 5.33 -15.20 21.51
C GLY A 189 4.30 -15.62 20.45
N SER A 190 3.43 -14.73 20.00
CA SER A 190 2.36 -15.07 19.05
C SER A 190 2.89 -15.50 17.68
N SER A 191 3.96 -14.87 17.19
CA SER A 191 4.58 -15.24 15.92
C SER A 191 5.26 -16.59 15.99
N GLU A 192 5.90 -16.92 17.12
CA GLU A 192 6.51 -18.24 17.38
C GLU A 192 5.46 -19.33 17.39
N GLN A 193 4.32 -19.10 18.04
CA GLN A 193 3.20 -20.04 18.03
C GLN A 193 2.63 -20.24 16.62
N GLN A 194 2.48 -19.16 15.85
CA GLN A 194 2.02 -19.26 14.46
C GLN A 194 3.04 -20.01 13.59
N LEU A 195 4.34 -19.81 13.81
CA LEU A 195 5.40 -20.55 13.12
C LEU A 195 5.31 -22.05 13.43
N GLU A 196 5.19 -22.45 14.70
CA GLU A 196 5.06 -23.85 15.09
C GLU A 196 3.84 -24.51 14.43
N ARG A 197 2.70 -23.82 14.37
CA ARG A 197 1.52 -24.30 13.66
C ARG A 197 1.76 -24.46 12.16
N PHE A 198 2.47 -23.51 11.56
CA PHE A 198 2.83 -23.56 10.14
C PHE A 198 3.71 -24.78 9.83
N GLU A 199 4.76 -25.01 10.62
CA GLU A 199 5.67 -26.15 10.45
C GLU A 199 4.94 -27.47 10.63
N ARG A 200 4.06 -27.60 11.63
CA ARG A 200 3.20 -28.78 11.81
C ARG A 200 2.26 -29.02 10.63
N ALA A 201 1.69 -27.97 10.08
CA ALA A 201 0.80 -28.06 8.92
C ALA A 201 1.58 -28.50 7.67
N VAL A 202 2.73 -27.90 7.40
CA VAL A 202 3.60 -28.27 6.27
C VAL A 202 4.07 -29.73 6.38
N ALA A 203 4.39 -30.20 7.58
CA ALA A 203 4.79 -31.61 7.81
C ALA A 203 3.67 -32.62 7.52
N ARG A 204 2.39 -32.20 7.51
CA ARG A 204 1.23 -33.05 7.16
C ARG A 204 0.92 -33.09 5.67
N LEU A 205 1.49 -32.18 4.86
CA LEU A 205 1.36 -32.26 3.41
C LEU A 205 2.03 -33.54 2.89
N ALA A 206 1.48 -34.14 1.84
CA ALA A 206 2.07 -35.32 1.20
C ALA A 206 3.44 -35.01 0.59
N ARG A 207 3.63 -33.77 0.13
CA ARG A 207 4.86 -33.24 -0.43
C ARG A 207 5.19 -31.87 0.17
N ARG A 208 6.45 -31.66 0.58
CA ARG A 208 6.92 -30.35 1.01
C ARG A 208 7.07 -29.44 -0.22
N PRO A 209 6.42 -28.26 -0.24
CA PRO A 209 6.60 -27.28 -1.32
C PRO A 209 8.05 -26.78 -1.40
N ALA A 210 8.46 -26.35 -2.60
CA ALA A 210 9.81 -25.82 -2.84
C ALA A 210 10.03 -24.48 -2.13
N LEU A 211 8.98 -23.70 -1.94
CA LEU A 211 9.04 -22.35 -1.38
C LEU A 211 8.17 -22.22 -0.13
N LEU A 212 8.78 -21.92 0.99
CA LEU A 212 8.08 -21.55 2.22
C LEU A 212 8.31 -20.07 2.51
N HIS A 213 7.26 -19.34 2.89
CA HIS A 213 7.38 -17.91 3.20
C HIS A 213 6.36 -17.45 4.22
N VAL A 214 6.83 -17.06 5.41
CA VAL A 214 5.95 -16.61 6.50
C VAL A 214 6.14 -15.12 6.84
N ALA A 215 7.37 -14.59 6.62
CA ALA A 215 7.77 -13.28 7.09
C ALA A 215 7.23 -12.13 6.23
N ASN A 216 6.49 -11.21 6.86
CA ASN A 216 6.27 -9.85 6.40
C ASN A 216 7.47 -8.95 6.76
N SER A 217 7.39 -7.62 6.57
CA SER A 217 8.48 -6.68 6.89
C SER A 217 9.00 -6.85 8.32
N ALA A 218 8.11 -6.87 9.32
CA ALA A 218 8.49 -6.96 10.72
C ALA A 218 9.16 -8.31 11.04
N ALA A 219 8.57 -9.43 10.65
CA ALA A 219 9.14 -10.74 10.88
C ALA A 219 10.50 -10.92 10.20
N ALA A 220 10.66 -10.43 8.95
CA ALA A 220 11.90 -10.52 8.19
C ALA A 220 13.05 -9.74 8.85
N LEU A 221 12.75 -8.62 9.48
CA LEU A 221 13.72 -7.77 10.18
C LEU A 221 13.99 -8.23 11.60
N ARG A 222 13.10 -9.02 12.20
CA ARG A 222 13.15 -9.44 13.59
C ARG A 222 14.04 -10.65 13.82
N ASP A 223 13.90 -11.69 13.00
CA ASP A 223 14.59 -12.96 13.21
C ASP A 223 14.65 -13.79 11.91
N ARG A 224 15.86 -14.26 11.59
CA ARG A 224 16.12 -15.10 10.40
C ARG A 224 15.35 -16.42 10.38
N ARG A 225 14.96 -16.98 11.54
CA ARG A 225 14.11 -18.19 11.57
C ARG A 225 12.76 -18.02 10.90
N PHE A 226 12.27 -16.79 10.72
CA PHE A 226 11.04 -16.52 9.95
C PHE A 226 11.28 -16.36 8.45
N ALA A 227 12.53 -16.31 7.97
CA ALA A 227 12.83 -15.94 6.60
C ALA A 227 12.48 -17.04 5.59
N PHE A 228 12.76 -18.32 5.91
CA PHE A 228 12.61 -19.46 4.99
C PHE A 228 13.20 -19.17 3.60
N ASP A 229 12.46 -19.55 2.51
CA ASP A 229 12.92 -19.41 1.13
C ASP A 229 12.66 -18.03 0.54
N LEU A 230 11.63 -17.32 1.05
CA LEU A 230 11.22 -15.98 0.61
C LEU A 230 10.73 -15.14 1.79
N VAL A 231 10.98 -13.83 1.72
CA VAL A 231 10.32 -12.84 2.61
C VAL A 231 9.46 -11.88 1.81
N ARG A 232 8.33 -11.45 2.38
CA ARG A 232 7.33 -10.59 1.76
C ARG A 232 7.31 -9.18 2.35
N PRO A 233 8.37 -8.37 2.15
CA PRO A 233 8.38 -7.01 2.66
C PRO A 233 7.34 -6.14 1.94
N GLY A 234 6.67 -5.30 2.71
CA GLY A 234 5.71 -4.30 2.22
C GLY A 234 6.03 -2.94 2.84
N VAL A 235 5.42 -2.60 3.97
CA VAL A 235 5.46 -1.26 4.55
C VAL A 235 6.86 -0.68 4.71
N PHE A 236 7.84 -1.49 5.09
CA PHE A 236 9.23 -1.06 5.26
C PHE A 236 9.85 -0.55 3.95
N LEU A 237 9.50 -1.16 2.82
CA LEU A 237 9.98 -0.72 1.50
C LEU A 237 9.60 0.74 1.21
N TYR A 238 8.47 1.18 1.74
CA TYR A 238 7.86 2.49 1.48
C TYR A 238 8.12 3.51 2.59
N GLY A 239 9.11 3.24 3.44
CA GLY A 239 9.52 4.16 4.52
C GLY A 239 8.67 4.06 5.79
N GLY A 240 7.85 3.00 5.93
CA GLY A 240 7.08 2.75 7.14
C GLY A 240 7.85 1.89 8.13
N SER A 241 8.07 2.40 9.36
CA SER A 241 8.74 1.67 10.43
C SER A 241 7.85 0.56 10.98
N PRO A 242 8.38 -0.64 11.26
CA PRO A 242 7.66 -1.66 12.01
C PRO A 242 7.52 -1.34 13.50
N GLY A 243 8.24 -0.34 14.01
CA GLY A 243 8.21 0.08 15.40
C GLY A 243 9.58 0.10 16.07
N GLU A 244 9.57 0.31 17.39
CA GLU A 244 10.80 0.38 18.20
C GLU A 244 11.61 -0.93 18.18
N GLY A 245 12.91 -0.83 18.10
CA GLY A 245 13.83 -1.97 18.09
C GLY A 245 14.00 -2.65 16.72
N PHE A 246 13.43 -2.07 15.67
CA PHE A 246 13.68 -2.45 14.27
C PHE A 246 14.64 -1.46 13.59
N PRO A 247 15.31 -1.86 12.50
CA PRO A 247 16.02 -0.90 11.66
C PRO A 247 15.10 0.21 11.17
N GLU A 248 15.60 1.43 11.11
CA GLU A 248 14.85 2.56 10.53
C GLU A 248 14.88 2.49 8.99
N PRO A 249 13.73 2.60 8.32
CA PRO A 249 13.71 2.68 6.87
C PRO A 249 14.18 4.05 6.38
N GLN A 250 14.78 4.09 5.19
CA GLN A 250 14.97 5.35 4.48
C GLN A 250 13.60 5.96 4.14
N PRO A 251 13.41 7.28 4.29
CA PRO A 251 12.19 7.95 3.88
C PRO A 251 12.02 7.89 2.36
N VAL A 252 10.84 7.44 1.92
CA VAL A 252 10.54 7.23 0.50
C VAL A 252 9.64 8.32 -0.06
N VAL A 253 8.75 8.87 0.77
CA VAL A 253 7.66 9.73 0.31
C VAL A 253 7.80 11.13 0.87
N SER A 254 7.66 12.14 -0.02
CA SER A 254 7.35 13.51 0.37
C SER A 254 6.05 13.96 -0.27
N ILE A 255 5.20 14.63 0.51
CA ILE A 255 3.93 15.20 0.03
C ILE A 255 4.04 16.71 0.01
N ARG A 256 3.82 17.30 -1.16
CA ARG A 256 3.95 18.73 -1.43
C ARG A 256 2.61 19.32 -1.86
N ALA A 257 2.36 20.56 -1.43
CA ALA A 257 1.20 21.33 -1.90
C ALA A 257 1.53 22.81 -2.05
N ARG A 258 0.96 23.47 -3.07
CA ARG A 258 1.16 24.91 -3.26
C ARG A 258 0.20 25.73 -2.42
N VAL A 259 0.70 26.84 -1.96
CA VAL A 259 -0.12 27.95 -1.42
C VAL A 259 -0.89 28.57 -2.60
N LEU A 260 -2.22 28.54 -2.50
CA LEU A 260 -3.13 29.10 -3.53
C LEU A 260 -3.70 30.46 -3.13
N ALA A 261 -3.77 30.75 -1.82
CA ALA A 261 -4.23 32.02 -1.31
C ALA A 261 -3.58 32.32 0.04
N VAL A 262 -3.42 33.62 0.34
CA VAL A 262 -2.98 34.11 1.64
C VAL A 262 -3.95 35.24 2.05
N ARG A 263 -4.43 35.23 3.28
CA ARG A 263 -5.35 36.27 3.80
C ARG A 263 -5.11 36.57 5.27
N ARG A 264 -5.37 37.80 5.67
CA ARG A 264 -5.48 38.17 7.08
C ARG A 264 -6.85 37.78 7.63
N VAL A 265 -6.85 37.33 8.87
CA VAL A 265 -8.03 36.94 9.65
C VAL A 265 -7.99 37.70 10.96
N ALA A 266 -9.08 38.45 11.29
CA ALA A 266 -9.16 39.24 12.51
C ALA A 266 -9.45 38.32 13.72
N ALA A 267 -9.17 38.82 14.94
CA ALA A 267 -9.56 38.13 16.16
C ALA A 267 -11.08 37.88 16.19
N GLY A 268 -11.49 36.66 16.53
CA GLY A 268 -12.89 36.24 16.56
C GLY A 268 -13.44 35.72 15.23
N GLU A 269 -12.76 35.96 14.09
CA GLU A 269 -13.16 35.37 12.79
C GLU A 269 -12.89 33.88 12.74
N SER A 270 -13.72 33.19 11.99
CA SER A 270 -13.63 31.74 11.85
C SER A 270 -13.03 31.32 10.51
N VAL A 271 -12.42 30.12 10.47
CA VAL A 271 -11.87 29.49 9.28
C VAL A 271 -12.49 28.11 9.08
N SER A 272 -12.84 27.79 7.83
CA SER A 272 -13.38 26.53 7.39
C SER A 272 -14.81 26.21 7.85
N TYR A 273 -15.30 25.02 7.45
CA TYR A 273 -16.67 24.57 7.72
C TYR A 273 -17.00 24.50 9.22
N ASN A 274 -18.24 24.84 9.54
CA ASN A 274 -18.82 24.82 10.89
C ASN A 274 -18.13 25.76 11.88
N ALA A 275 -17.26 26.68 11.41
CA ALA A 275 -16.50 27.60 12.24
C ALA A 275 -15.80 26.92 13.44
N VAL A 276 -15.28 25.70 13.23
CA VAL A 276 -14.65 24.87 14.28
C VAL A 276 -13.33 25.44 14.79
N TRP A 277 -12.74 26.36 14.06
CA TRP A 277 -11.57 27.12 14.47
C TRP A 277 -11.89 28.63 14.40
N ARG A 278 -11.44 29.36 15.39
CA ARG A 278 -11.54 30.84 15.48
C ARG A 278 -10.21 31.44 15.86
N ALA A 279 -9.85 32.53 15.20
CA ALA A 279 -8.64 33.26 15.51
C ALA A 279 -8.76 33.89 16.90
N THR A 280 -7.86 33.62 17.81
CA THR A 280 -7.79 34.22 19.14
C THR A 280 -7.10 35.59 19.12
N ARG A 281 -6.36 35.89 18.07
CA ARG A 281 -5.64 37.12 17.75
C ARG A 281 -5.67 37.36 16.24
N PRO A 282 -5.43 38.58 15.75
CA PRO A 282 -5.21 38.77 14.31
C PRO A 282 -4.06 37.87 13.83
N THR A 283 -4.27 37.15 12.73
CA THR A 283 -3.28 36.23 12.17
C THR A 283 -3.38 36.20 10.66
N THR A 284 -2.42 35.54 10.00
CA THR A 284 -2.44 35.28 8.57
C THR A 284 -2.65 33.78 8.34
N VAL A 285 -3.46 33.46 7.34
CA VAL A 285 -3.82 32.09 6.96
C VAL A 285 -3.45 31.86 5.50
N ALA A 286 -2.71 30.80 5.23
CA ALA A 286 -2.45 30.29 3.88
C ALA A 286 -3.44 29.16 3.56
N THR A 287 -3.86 29.08 2.30
CA THR A 287 -4.71 28.00 1.76
C THR A 287 -3.90 27.16 0.81
N LEU A 288 -3.79 25.87 1.11
CA LEU A 288 -3.05 24.90 0.31
C LEU A 288 -3.97 24.17 -0.67
N GLY A 289 -3.47 23.87 -1.86
CA GLY A 289 -4.19 23.16 -2.93
C GLY A 289 -4.26 21.65 -2.75
N ILE A 290 -4.57 21.15 -1.55
CA ILE A 290 -4.72 19.74 -1.22
C ILE A 290 -5.82 19.55 -0.18
N GLY A 291 -6.63 18.48 -0.31
CA GLY A 291 -7.74 18.21 0.60
C GLY A 291 -8.03 16.72 0.77
N TYR A 292 -9.20 16.39 1.35
CA TYR A 292 -9.51 14.99 1.64
C TYR A 292 -9.78 14.16 0.37
N ALA A 293 -10.18 14.76 -0.76
CA ALA A 293 -10.29 14.03 -2.04
C ALA A 293 -8.92 13.65 -2.64
N ASP A 294 -7.84 14.16 -2.07
CA ASP A 294 -6.47 13.79 -2.42
C ASP A 294 -5.88 12.72 -1.48
N GLY A 295 -6.60 12.41 -0.40
CA GLY A 295 -6.20 11.40 0.58
C GLY A 295 -5.90 11.95 1.98
N LEU A 296 -6.00 13.25 2.22
CA LEU A 296 -5.85 13.77 3.57
C LEU A 296 -7.03 13.37 4.46
N ARG A 297 -6.78 13.19 5.76
CA ARG A 297 -7.86 12.97 6.72
C ARG A 297 -8.52 14.29 7.10
N ARG A 298 -9.85 14.30 7.05
CA ARG A 298 -10.62 15.49 7.43
C ARG A 298 -10.37 15.92 8.89
N SER A 299 -10.09 14.94 9.75
CA SER A 299 -9.77 15.16 11.16
C SER A 299 -8.42 15.83 11.41
N LEU A 300 -7.52 15.85 10.45
CA LEU A 300 -6.15 16.36 10.60
C LEU A 300 -6.13 17.80 11.11
N GLY A 301 -7.01 18.68 10.57
CA GLY A 301 -7.14 20.05 11.02
C GLY A 301 -7.95 20.22 12.33
N LEU A 302 -8.62 19.16 12.78
CA LEU A 302 -9.40 19.19 14.04
C LEU A 302 -8.60 18.66 15.23
N SER A 303 -7.49 17.95 14.97
CA SER A 303 -6.64 17.37 16.01
C SER A 303 -5.87 18.41 16.84
N GLY A 304 -5.69 19.61 16.30
CA GLY A 304 -4.83 20.66 16.89
C GLY A 304 -3.33 20.31 16.85
N ARG A 305 -2.97 19.20 16.21
CA ARG A 305 -1.58 18.68 16.13
C ARG A 305 -1.03 18.70 14.72
N GLY A 306 -1.91 18.59 13.71
CA GLY A 306 -1.50 18.55 12.31
C GLY A 306 -0.77 19.83 11.90
N ALA A 307 0.34 19.69 11.20
CA ALA A 307 1.14 20.80 10.73
C ALA A 307 1.70 20.54 9.31
N VAL A 308 2.19 21.59 8.70
CA VAL A 308 2.99 21.54 7.48
C VAL A 308 4.26 22.35 7.67
N LEU A 309 5.25 22.12 6.82
CA LEU A 309 6.43 22.99 6.76
C LEU A 309 6.24 24.01 5.63
N LEU A 310 6.37 25.28 5.96
CA LEU A 310 6.45 26.40 5.03
C LEU A 310 7.68 27.22 5.36
N ARG A 311 8.60 27.38 4.39
CA ARG A 311 9.87 28.09 4.61
C ARG A 311 10.64 27.59 5.84
N GLY A 312 10.69 26.26 6.03
CA GLY A 312 11.34 25.63 7.19
C GLY A 312 10.59 25.73 8.52
N GLN A 313 9.48 26.49 8.59
CA GLN A 313 8.69 26.65 9.81
C GLN A 313 7.49 25.69 9.86
N ARG A 314 7.18 25.19 11.05
CA ARG A 314 5.97 24.40 11.31
C ARG A 314 4.77 25.31 11.45
N CYS A 315 3.84 25.22 10.49
CA CYS A 315 2.58 25.95 10.46
C CYS A 315 1.41 25.01 10.76
N LEU A 316 0.59 25.32 11.77
CA LEU A 316 -0.53 24.45 12.17
C LEU A 316 -1.62 24.42 11.11
N ILE A 317 -2.15 23.23 10.83
CA ILE A 317 -3.37 23.04 10.06
C ILE A 317 -4.55 23.44 10.95
N ILE A 318 -5.37 24.36 10.47
CA ILE A 318 -6.47 24.94 11.23
C ILE A 318 -7.81 24.71 10.54
N GLY A 319 -8.86 24.54 11.36
CA GLY A 319 -10.19 24.24 10.85
C GLY A 319 -10.28 22.86 10.18
N ALA A 320 -11.45 22.51 9.67
CA ALA A 320 -11.66 21.25 8.98
C ALA A 320 -10.95 21.24 7.62
N VAL A 321 -10.20 20.19 7.29
CA VAL A 321 -9.74 19.94 5.93
C VAL A 321 -10.95 19.82 5.02
N THR A 322 -10.96 20.56 3.91
CA THR A 322 -12.06 20.51 2.92
C THR A 322 -11.79 19.49 1.82
N MET A 323 -12.68 19.35 0.87
CA MET A 323 -12.52 18.39 -0.23
C MET A 323 -11.20 18.61 -1.00
N ASP A 324 -10.86 19.86 -1.29
CA ASP A 324 -9.77 20.23 -2.19
C ASP A 324 -8.70 21.11 -1.54
N LEU A 325 -8.97 21.67 -0.36
CA LEU A 325 -8.17 22.73 0.27
C LEU A 325 -7.93 22.45 1.75
N THR A 326 -6.75 22.87 2.21
CA THR A 326 -6.33 22.82 3.62
C THR A 326 -5.83 24.20 4.03
N MET A 327 -6.29 24.69 5.17
CA MET A 327 -5.90 25.98 5.72
C MET A 327 -4.85 25.81 6.81
N VAL A 328 -3.84 26.68 6.79
CA VAL A 328 -2.75 26.68 7.77
C VAL A 328 -2.54 28.07 8.34
N GLU A 329 -2.31 28.15 9.64
CA GLU A 329 -1.95 29.41 10.30
C GLU A 329 -0.46 29.66 10.10
N ILE A 330 -0.12 30.79 9.44
CA ILE A 330 1.26 31.17 9.15
C ILE A 330 1.76 32.36 9.99
N GLY A 331 0.87 33.01 10.75
CA GLY A 331 1.24 34.16 11.57
C GLY A 331 1.82 35.30 10.73
N ASP A 332 3.04 35.73 11.11
CA ASP A 332 3.76 36.82 10.42
C ASP A 332 4.79 36.32 9.40
N GLU A 333 4.81 35.02 9.11
CA GLU A 333 5.73 34.44 8.13
C GLU A 333 5.47 35.00 6.72
N PRO A 334 6.52 35.36 5.96
CA PRO A 334 6.41 36.01 4.65
C PRO A 334 6.06 35.00 3.53
N VAL A 335 5.00 34.22 3.74
CA VAL A 335 4.51 33.21 2.79
C VAL A 335 3.73 33.87 1.67
N GLN A 336 3.93 33.41 0.43
CA GLN A 336 3.30 33.94 -0.77
C GLN A 336 2.56 32.86 -1.55
N VAL A 337 1.61 33.28 -2.40
CA VAL A 337 0.96 32.38 -3.37
C VAL A 337 2.03 31.79 -4.29
N GLY A 338 1.99 30.47 -4.47
CA GLY A 338 2.98 29.70 -5.22
C GLY A 338 4.06 29.03 -4.35
N ASP A 339 4.26 29.48 -3.09
CA ASP A 339 5.15 28.77 -2.17
C ASP A 339 4.71 27.30 -1.98
N VAL A 340 5.66 26.44 -1.65
CA VAL A 340 5.42 25.01 -1.51
C VAL A 340 5.43 24.62 -0.03
N ALA A 341 4.30 24.10 0.44
CA ALA A 341 4.19 23.46 1.74
C ALA A 341 4.59 21.98 1.65
N THR A 342 5.27 21.50 2.69
CA THR A 342 5.61 20.08 2.87
C THR A 342 4.73 19.49 3.98
N LEU A 343 3.94 18.47 3.63
CA LEU A 343 3.06 17.78 4.58
C LEU A 343 3.76 16.55 5.19
N ILE A 344 4.52 15.83 4.37
CA ILE A 344 5.43 14.76 4.79
C ILE A 344 6.75 15.00 4.05
N GLY A 345 7.88 14.81 4.72
CA GLY A 345 9.21 15.00 4.14
C GLY A 345 9.99 16.11 4.82
N THR A 346 11.10 16.50 4.20
CA THR A 346 12.02 17.53 4.71
C THR A 346 11.87 18.82 3.90
N ALA A 347 11.91 19.95 4.59
CA ALA A 347 12.04 21.28 4.00
C ALA A 347 13.03 22.07 4.87
N ASP A 348 14.11 22.54 4.28
CA ASP A 348 15.25 23.12 4.98
C ASP A 348 15.76 22.17 6.09
N ASP A 349 15.91 22.64 7.32
CA ASP A 349 16.35 21.83 8.47
C ASP A 349 15.20 21.13 9.22
N ALA A 350 13.95 21.32 8.79
CA ALA A 350 12.78 20.76 9.45
C ALA A 350 12.23 19.54 8.69
N ARG A 351 11.63 18.61 9.45
CA ARG A 351 11.07 17.38 8.90
C ARG A 351 9.72 17.04 9.55
N ILE A 352 8.81 16.51 8.75
CA ILE A 352 7.61 15.79 9.20
C ILE A 352 7.73 14.37 8.70
N THR A 353 7.77 13.40 9.63
CA THR A 353 7.89 11.98 9.26
C THR A 353 6.52 11.40 8.89
N LEU A 354 6.54 10.26 8.16
CA LEU A 354 5.32 9.52 7.87
C LEU A 354 4.63 9.03 9.16
N GLU A 355 5.42 8.63 10.15
CA GLU A 355 4.92 8.18 11.45
C GLU A 355 4.21 9.31 12.21
N GLU A 356 4.88 10.45 12.36
CA GLU A 356 4.31 11.65 12.99
C GLU A 356 3.01 12.09 12.32
N PHE A 357 2.97 12.09 10.99
CA PHE A 357 1.77 12.44 10.24
C PHE A 357 0.64 11.42 10.44
N ALA A 358 0.97 10.13 10.47
CA ALA A 358 0.02 9.05 10.72
C ALA A 358 -0.60 9.16 12.12
N ASP A 359 0.21 9.47 13.13
CA ASP A 359 -0.26 9.73 14.50
C ASP A 359 -1.24 10.89 14.58
N TRP A 360 -0.99 11.99 13.87
CA TRP A 360 -1.93 13.11 13.80
C TRP A 360 -3.27 12.73 13.17
N CYS A 361 -3.22 11.80 12.22
CA CYS A 361 -4.41 11.27 11.56
C CYS A 361 -5.16 10.22 12.40
N GLY A 362 -4.53 9.66 13.43
CA GLY A 362 -5.03 8.48 14.16
C GLY A 362 -5.04 7.23 13.28
N GLU A 363 -4.07 7.10 12.38
CA GLU A 363 -4.01 6.04 11.35
C GLU A 363 -2.68 5.30 11.38
N LEU A 364 -2.67 4.15 10.71
CA LEU A 364 -1.42 3.44 10.45
C LEU A 364 -0.67 4.10 9.29
N GLN A 365 0.66 4.12 9.32
CA GLN A 365 1.51 4.67 8.25
C GLN A 365 1.12 4.14 6.86
N ARG A 366 0.84 2.83 6.73
CA ARG A 366 0.38 2.21 5.48
C ARG A 366 -1.00 2.69 5.03
N ALA A 367 -1.89 3.02 5.96
CA ALA A 367 -3.21 3.57 5.62
C ALA A 367 -3.09 5.00 5.08
N VAL A 368 -2.20 5.81 5.64
CA VAL A 368 -1.87 7.15 5.09
C VAL A 368 -1.36 7.04 3.65
N LEU A 369 -0.39 6.16 3.39
CA LEU A 369 0.18 5.99 2.04
C LEU A 369 -0.87 5.52 1.03
N THR A 370 -1.66 4.49 1.37
CA THR A 370 -2.67 3.93 0.46
C THR A 370 -3.87 4.84 0.24
N SER A 371 -4.09 5.85 1.09
CA SER A 371 -5.13 6.86 0.90
C SER A 371 -4.79 7.92 -0.15
N LEU A 372 -3.50 8.05 -0.53
CA LEU A 372 -3.07 9.04 -1.51
C LEU A 372 -3.72 8.79 -2.87
N GLY A 373 -4.67 9.64 -3.23
CA GLY A 373 -5.52 9.50 -4.40
C GLY A 373 -4.79 9.70 -5.74
N PRO A 374 -5.42 9.30 -6.86
CA PRO A 374 -4.85 9.45 -8.20
C PRO A 374 -4.76 10.91 -8.66
N ARG A 375 -5.43 11.85 -7.97
CA ARG A 375 -5.34 13.28 -8.23
C ARG A 375 -3.97 13.89 -7.86
N LEU A 376 -3.17 13.19 -7.06
CA LEU A 376 -1.80 13.57 -6.75
C LEU A 376 -0.83 12.88 -7.73
N PRO A 377 -0.21 13.58 -8.66
CA PRO A 377 0.83 13.00 -9.52
C PRO A 377 2.00 12.49 -8.69
N ARG A 378 2.54 11.31 -9.04
CA ARG A 378 3.80 10.80 -8.49
C ARG A 378 4.95 11.33 -9.33
N VAL A 379 5.97 11.86 -8.66
CA VAL A 379 7.21 12.35 -9.24
C VAL A 379 8.32 11.47 -8.70
N TYR A 380 9.00 10.78 -9.56
CA TYR A 380 10.05 9.84 -9.20
C TYR A 380 11.43 10.50 -9.31
N GLY A 381 12.26 10.34 -8.25
CA GLY A 381 13.66 10.72 -8.18
C GLY A 381 14.59 9.51 -8.08
#